data_c948ef91d4f808d528b8c2b314761af2
#
_entry.id   c948ef91d4f808d528b8c2b314761af2
#
_cell.length_a   1.000
_cell.length_b   1.000
_cell.length_c   1.000
_cell.angle_alpha   90.00
_cell.angle_beta   90.00
_cell.angle_gamma   90.00
#
_symmetry.space_group_name_H-M   'P 1'
#
loop_
_entity.id
_entity.type
_entity.pdbx_description
1 polymer ?
#
loop_
_entity_poly.entity_id
_entity_poly.type
_entity_poly.pdbx_seq_one_letter_code
_entity_poly.pdbx_strand_id
1 'polypeptide(L)'
;MPFFGPTRAALAAAAARGADIIPSLRLVLTAEALTAPPPAHALELNAELDALCAAARELAAYRAGWLYFCGTDAPLPAAVPRGLLQGAVLTFLRGVLRSEGRAVVRLLPQGDSAVLALQGGSPARMPGDLPALLHRCGPYVTAAGARYAAAVRLALSPTLPLTPPPDADALVLDRYSPPRVYLQEFCVEDVE
;
A
#
# COMPACT_ATOMS: atom_id res chain seq x y z
N MET A 1 17.08 14.80 12.27
CA MET A 1 17.59 15.41 11.05
C MET A 1 16.45 15.48 10.05
N PRO A 2 16.11 16.64 9.48
CA PRO A 2 15.09 16.72 8.45
C PRO A 2 15.61 15.99 7.20
N PHE A 3 14.83 15.05 6.71
CA PHE A 3 15.11 14.28 5.50
C PHE A 3 14.86 15.20 4.30
N PHE A 4 15.91 15.80 3.73
CA PHE A 4 15.83 16.51 2.47
C PHE A 4 15.80 15.47 1.32
N GLY A 5 14.65 14.80 1.16
CA GLY A 5 14.40 14.02 -0.06
C GLY A 5 14.23 14.96 -1.27
N PRO A 6 14.46 14.46 -2.49
CA PRO A 6 14.23 15.24 -3.69
C PRO A 6 12.75 15.66 -3.75
N THR A 7 12.49 16.92 -4.05
CA THR A 7 11.13 17.43 -4.21
C THR A 7 10.48 16.84 -5.47
N ARG A 8 9.13 16.78 -5.53
CA ARG A 8 8.41 16.34 -6.73
C ARG A 8 8.85 17.12 -7.99
N ALA A 9 9.15 18.42 -7.85
CA ALA A 9 9.65 19.25 -8.96
C ALA A 9 11.03 18.80 -9.45
N ALA A 10 11.95 18.45 -8.53
CA ALA A 10 13.27 17.92 -8.88
C ALA A 10 13.16 16.56 -9.57
N LEU A 11 12.24 15.69 -9.13
CA LEU A 11 11.96 14.40 -9.76
C LEU A 11 11.37 14.57 -11.17
N ALA A 12 10.40 15.48 -11.34
CA ALA A 12 9.84 15.78 -12.65
C ALA A 12 10.91 16.27 -13.64
N ALA A 13 11.83 17.15 -13.19
CA ALA A 13 12.95 17.61 -13.99
C ALA A 13 13.96 16.48 -14.32
N ALA A 14 14.16 15.52 -13.42
CA ALA A 14 15.00 14.36 -13.69
C ALA A 14 14.35 13.39 -14.70
N ALA A 15 13.04 13.15 -14.58
CA ALA A 15 12.27 12.34 -15.52
C ALA A 15 12.30 12.93 -16.94
N ALA A 16 12.17 14.25 -17.06
CA ALA A 16 12.25 14.96 -18.34
C ALA A 16 13.63 14.78 -19.02
N ARG A 17 14.67 14.44 -18.28
CA ARG A 17 16.01 14.12 -18.78
C ARG A 17 16.25 12.60 -19.00
N GLY A 18 15.21 11.78 -18.89
CA GLY A 18 15.31 10.32 -19.10
C GLY A 18 15.91 9.55 -17.91
N ALA A 19 16.04 10.15 -16.73
CA ALA A 19 16.52 9.45 -15.54
C ALA A 19 15.42 8.53 -14.96
N ASP A 20 15.82 7.34 -14.46
CA ASP A 20 14.91 6.51 -13.66
C ASP A 20 14.67 7.17 -12.30
N ILE A 21 13.47 7.73 -12.15
CA ILE A 21 13.05 8.44 -10.94
C ILE A 21 12.26 7.57 -9.95
N ILE A 22 11.88 6.38 -10.34
CA ILE A 22 10.93 5.56 -9.57
C ILE A 22 11.45 5.24 -8.16
N PRO A 23 12.72 4.85 -7.94
CA PRO A 23 13.21 4.63 -6.59
C PRO A 23 13.12 5.87 -5.70
N SER A 24 13.44 7.05 -6.26
CA SER A 24 13.34 8.32 -5.55
C SER A 24 11.89 8.72 -5.29
N LEU A 25 11.00 8.50 -6.26
CA LEU A 25 9.57 8.76 -6.11
C LEU A 25 8.95 7.90 -5.00
N ARG A 26 9.34 6.64 -4.88
CA ARG A 26 8.90 5.78 -3.77
C ARG A 26 9.30 6.33 -2.41
N LEU A 27 10.52 6.84 -2.26
CA LEU A 27 10.95 7.47 -1.01
C LEU A 27 10.11 8.72 -0.69
N VAL A 28 9.80 9.54 -1.70
CA VAL A 28 8.94 10.72 -1.53
C VAL A 28 7.52 10.31 -1.12
N LEU A 29 6.91 9.35 -1.79
CA LEU A 29 5.57 8.85 -1.45
C LEU A 29 5.53 8.29 -0.02
N THR A 30 6.57 7.54 0.39
CA THR A 30 6.66 7.00 1.76
C THR A 30 6.80 8.14 2.78
N ALA A 31 7.61 9.14 2.52
CA ALA A 31 7.77 10.30 3.41
C ALA A 31 6.48 11.14 3.51
N GLU A 32 5.80 11.38 2.40
CA GLU A 32 4.50 12.07 2.36
C GLU A 32 3.44 11.27 3.14
N ALA A 33 3.40 9.95 2.98
CA ALA A 33 2.48 9.08 3.70
C ALA A 33 2.69 9.17 5.23
N LEU A 34 3.94 9.13 5.68
CA LEU A 34 4.29 9.21 7.09
C LEU A 34 3.99 10.57 7.73
N THR A 35 3.97 11.64 6.93
CA THR A 35 3.74 13.02 7.40
C THR A 35 2.33 13.53 7.09
N ALA A 36 1.49 12.72 6.43
CA ALA A 36 0.15 13.12 6.03
C ALA A 36 -0.70 13.52 7.25
N PRO A 37 -1.44 14.65 7.16
CA PRO A 37 -2.37 15.04 8.23
C PRO A 37 -3.58 14.08 8.28
N PRO A 38 -4.34 14.10 9.38
CA PRO A 38 -5.61 13.38 9.44
C PRO A 38 -6.53 13.81 8.29
N PRO A 39 -7.18 12.87 7.60
CA PRO A 39 -8.01 13.20 6.42
C PRO A 39 -9.35 13.79 6.84
N ALA A 40 -9.90 14.67 6.00
CA ALA A 40 -11.25 15.23 6.15
C ALA A 40 -12.35 14.28 5.61
N HIS A 41 -11.98 13.21 4.92
CA HIS A 41 -12.87 12.23 4.29
C HIS A 41 -12.46 10.82 4.71
N ALA A 42 -13.42 9.91 4.73
CA ALA A 42 -13.16 8.50 4.96
C ALA A 42 -12.92 7.75 3.64
N LEU A 43 -12.17 6.66 3.72
CA LEU A 43 -12.06 5.66 2.66
C LEU A 43 -12.99 4.50 2.96
N GLU A 44 -13.68 3.96 1.97
CA GLU A 44 -14.32 2.66 2.10
C GLU A 44 -13.26 1.58 1.88
N LEU A 45 -12.87 0.90 2.99
CA LEU A 45 -11.68 0.04 3.00
C LEU A 45 -11.78 -1.16 2.06
N ASN A 46 -12.99 -1.75 1.88
CA ASN A 46 -13.15 -2.89 0.97
C ASN A 46 -12.85 -2.48 -0.47
N ALA A 47 -13.50 -1.41 -0.95
CA ALA A 47 -13.32 -0.93 -2.32
C ALA A 47 -11.89 -0.41 -2.57
N GLU A 48 -11.31 0.30 -1.59
CA GLU A 48 -9.95 0.82 -1.68
C GLU A 48 -8.91 -0.32 -1.79
N LEU A 49 -9.02 -1.34 -0.94
CA LEU A 49 -8.07 -2.44 -0.92
C LEU A 49 -8.31 -3.45 -2.05
N ASP A 50 -9.56 -3.63 -2.49
CA ASP A 50 -9.85 -4.48 -3.65
C ASP A 50 -9.21 -3.91 -4.91
N ALA A 51 -9.43 -2.62 -5.20
CA ALA A 51 -8.81 -1.94 -6.34
C ALA A 51 -7.27 -1.99 -6.27
N LEU A 52 -6.70 -1.74 -5.08
CA LEU A 52 -5.25 -1.79 -4.88
C LEU A 52 -4.68 -3.19 -5.10
N CYS A 53 -5.34 -4.23 -4.55
CA CYS A 53 -4.92 -5.61 -4.72
C CYS A 53 -5.14 -6.13 -6.15
N ALA A 54 -6.20 -5.66 -6.83
CA ALA A 54 -6.43 -5.97 -8.24
C ALA A 54 -5.28 -5.42 -9.11
N ALA A 55 -4.96 -4.14 -8.96
CA ALA A 55 -3.83 -3.52 -9.66
C ALA A 55 -2.50 -4.22 -9.35
N ALA A 56 -2.23 -4.56 -8.09
CA ALA A 56 -1.00 -5.26 -7.70
C ALA A 56 -0.90 -6.66 -8.33
N ARG A 57 -2.02 -7.40 -8.44
CA ARG A 57 -2.07 -8.71 -9.11
C ARG A 57 -1.75 -8.60 -10.59
N GLU A 58 -2.29 -7.59 -11.26
CA GLU A 58 -2.07 -7.32 -12.67
C GLU A 58 -0.60 -6.98 -12.95
N LEU A 59 -0.02 -6.05 -12.19
CA LEU A 59 1.37 -5.64 -12.33
C LEU A 59 2.37 -6.79 -12.12
N ALA A 60 2.07 -7.76 -11.27
CA ALA A 60 2.88 -8.94 -11.02
C ALA A 60 2.20 -10.22 -11.54
N ALA A 61 1.54 -10.15 -12.71
CA ALA A 61 0.73 -11.23 -13.28
C ALA A 61 1.51 -12.51 -13.59
N TYR A 62 2.85 -12.43 -13.77
CA TYR A 62 3.72 -13.60 -13.94
C TYR A 62 3.69 -14.57 -12.73
N ARG A 63 3.17 -14.13 -11.58
CA ARG A 63 3.02 -14.93 -10.36
C ARG A 63 1.56 -15.21 -10.06
N ALA A 64 0.96 -16.14 -10.77
CA ALA A 64 -0.44 -16.51 -10.54
C ALA A 64 -0.68 -16.93 -9.08
N GLY A 65 -1.77 -16.42 -8.46
CA GLY A 65 -2.21 -16.80 -7.12
C GLY A 65 -1.28 -16.38 -5.97
N TRP A 66 -0.45 -15.35 -6.15
CA TRP A 66 0.43 -14.85 -5.11
C TRP A 66 -0.25 -13.94 -4.09
N LEU A 67 -1.36 -13.29 -4.47
CA LEU A 67 -2.08 -12.31 -3.64
C LEU A 67 -3.56 -12.65 -3.53
N TYR A 68 -4.03 -12.80 -2.30
CA TYR A 68 -5.43 -12.98 -1.95
C TYR A 68 -5.92 -11.78 -1.15
N PHE A 69 -7.02 -11.19 -1.57
CA PHE A 69 -7.76 -10.20 -0.79
C PHE A 69 -9.03 -10.83 -0.24
N CYS A 70 -9.29 -10.65 1.05
CA CYS A 70 -10.46 -11.12 1.74
C CYS A 70 -11.13 -9.90 2.40
N GLY A 71 -12.06 -9.30 1.68
CA GLY A 71 -12.92 -8.23 2.19
C GLY A 71 -14.07 -8.77 3.03
N THR A 72 -15.05 -7.91 3.30
CA THR A 72 -16.29 -8.21 4.03
C THR A 72 -17.45 -7.47 3.40
N ASP A 73 -18.66 -7.96 3.57
CA ASP A 73 -19.89 -7.31 3.08
C ASP A 73 -20.26 -6.07 3.92
N ALA A 74 -19.69 -5.93 5.13
CA ALA A 74 -19.93 -4.76 5.96
C ALA A 74 -19.17 -3.53 5.41
N PRO A 75 -19.83 -2.36 5.32
CA PRO A 75 -19.15 -1.13 4.96
C PRO A 75 -18.17 -0.72 6.06
N LEU A 76 -16.94 -0.41 5.67
CA LEU A 76 -15.83 -0.07 6.58
C LEU A 76 -15.24 1.31 6.25
N PRO A 77 -15.98 2.42 6.50
CA PRO A 77 -15.47 3.77 6.28
C PRO A 77 -14.44 4.14 7.35
N ALA A 78 -13.18 4.31 6.97
CA ALA A 78 -12.09 4.64 7.90
C ALA A 78 -11.42 5.97 7.54
N ALA A 79 -11.13 6.79 8.57
CA ALA A 79 -10.40 8.05 8.45
C ALA A 79 -8.89 7.80 8.46
N VAL A 80 -8.38 7.21 7.38
CA VAL A 80 -6.94 6.99 7.19
C VAL A 80 -6.49 7.69 5.90
N PRO A 81 -5.31 8.37 5.89
CA PRO A 81 -4.79 8.95 4.67
C PRO A 81 -4.57 7.88 3.60
N ARG A 82 -5.12 8.08 2.38
CA ARG A 82 -5.02 7.11 1.29
C ARG A 82 -3.58 6.70 1.01
N GLY A 83 -2.68 7.67 0.86
CA GLY A 83 -1.27 7.39 0.60
C GLY A 83 -0.60 6.56 1.71
N LEU A 84 -1.02 6.73 2.97
CA LEU A 84 -0.52 5.95 4.10
C LEU A 84 -1.00 4.49 4.04
N LEU A 85 -2.30 4.28 3.81
CA LEU A 85 -2.88 2.94 3.67
C LEU A 85 -2.25 2.18 2.49
N GLN A 86 -2.22 2.82 1.32
CA GLN A 86 -1.62 2.26 0.12
C GLN A 86 -0.13 1.99 0.31
N GLY A 87 0.63 2.95 0.87
CA GLY A 87 2.05 2.80 1.16
C GLY A 87 2.34 1.61 2.08
N ALA A 88 1.57 1.44 3.15
CA ALA A 88 1.73 0.31 4.07
C ALA A 88 1.47 -1.04 3.38
N VAL A 89 0.35 -1.16 2.65
CA VAL A 89 -0.02 -2.40 1.95
C VAL A 89 0.98 -2.72 0.84
N LEU A 90 1.33 -1.75 -0.01
CA LEU A 90 2.26 -1.96 -1.12
C LEU A 90 3.69 -2.28 -0.63
N THR A 91 4.13 -1.66 0.46
CA THR A 91 5.42 -1.99 1.10
C THR A 91 5.43 -3.44 1.60
N PHE A 92 4.33 -3.89 2.22
CA PHE A 92 4.17 -5.30 2.60
C PHE A 92 4.19 -6.22 1.39
N LEU A 93 3.37 -5.94 0.36
CA LEU A 93 3.30 -6.75 -0.87
C LEU A 93 4.66 -6.87 -1.57
N ARG A 94 5.43 -5.78 -1.61
CA ARG A 94 6.80 -5.77 -2.12
C ARG A 94 7.71 -6.74 -1.35
N GLY A 95 7.63 -6.78 -0.03
CA GLY A 95 8.36 -7.73 0.81
C GLY A 95 7.96 -9.18 0.54
N VAL A 96 6.67 -9.43 0.30
CA VAL A 96 6.16 -10.77 -0.07
C VAL A 96 6.70 -11.20 -1.43
N LEU A 97 6.67 -10.33 -2.43
CA LEU A 97 7.21 -10.63 -3.76
C LEU A 97 8.72 -10.93 -3.71
N ARG A 98 9.49 -10.17 -2.93
CA ARG A 98 10.93 -10.42 -2.72
C ARG A 98 11.25 -11.75 -2.04
N SER A 99 10.33 -12.26 -1.24
CA SER A 99 10.48 -13.55 -0.56
C SER A 99 9.84 -14.70 -1.35
N GLU A 100 9.36 -14.43 -2.55
CA GLU A 100 8.65 -15.40 -3.40
C GLU A 100 7.45 -16.06 -2.69
N GLY A 101 6.91 -15.37 -1.68
CA GLY A 101 5.80 -15.83 -0.86
C GLY A 101 4.43 -15.63 -1.50
N ARG A 102 3.40 -15.99 -0.74
CA ARG A 102 2.01 -15.64 -1.01
C ARG A 102 1.53 -14.63 0.02
N ALA A 103 0.76 -13.64 -0.41
CA ALA A 103 0.18 -12.62 0.43
C ALA A 103 -1.30 -12.90 0.69
N VAL A 104 -1.72 -12.67 1.92
CA VAL A 104 -3.14 -12.54 2.27
C VAL A 104 -3.34 -11.17 2.91
N VAL A 105 -4.20 -10.37 2.30
CA VAL A 105 -4.69 -9.09 2.82
C VAL A 105 -6.13 -9.31 3.24
N ARG A 106 -6.45 -9.12 4.52
CA ARG A 106 -7.79 -9.40 5.05
C ARG A 106 -8.32 -8.22 5.85
N LEU A 107 -9.60 -7.92 5.68
CA LEU A 107 -10.35 -7.02 6.52
C LEU A 107 -11.27 -7.80 7.46
N LEU A 108 -11.33 -7.38 8.73
CA LEU A 108 -12.18 -7.96 9.75
C LEU A 108 -12.90 -6.81 10.48
N PRO A 109 -14.23 -6.74 10.44
CA PRO A 109 -14.97 -5.76 11.22
C PRO A 109 -14.86 -6.07 12.71
N GLN A 110 -14.65 -5.05 13.54
CA GLN A 110 -14.52 -5.20 15.00
C GLN A 110 -15.14 -4.00 15.73
N GLY A 111 -16.45 -4.00 15.90
CA GLY A 111 -17.18 -2.92 16.55
C GLY A 111 -17.04 -1.60 15.79
N ASP A 112 -16.44 -0.59 16.41
CA ASP A 112 -16.16 0.74 15.86
C ASP A 112 -14.85 0.83 15.07
N SER A 113 -14.22 -0.31 14.80
CA SER A 113 -12.96 -0.41 14.08
C SER A 113 -12.96 -1.53 13.06
N ALA A 114 -12.02 -1.49 12.13
CA ALA A 114 -11.67 -2.60 11.25
C ALA A 114 -10.24 -3.04 11.53
N VAL A 115 -9.99 -4.33 11.48
CA VAL A 115 -8.64 -4.89 11.55
C VAL A 115 -8.18 -5.23 10.13
N LEU A 116 -7.13 -4.57 9.68
CA LEU A 116 -6.39 -4.95 8.48
C LEU A 116 -5.31 -5.94 8.89
N ALA A 117 -5.45 -7.18 8.45
CA ALA A 117 -4.49 -8.25 8.69
C ALA A 117 -3.68 -8.52 7.42
N LEU A 118 -2.35 -8.52 7.56
CA LEU A 118 -1.38 -8.76 6.50
C LEU A 118 -0.59 -10.02 6.85
N GLN A 119 -0.60 -11.02 5.99
CA GLN A 119 0.11 -12.29 6.23
C GLN A 119 0.84 -12.76 4.98
N GLY A 120 2.09 -13.15 5.11
CA GLY A 120 2.87 -13.75 4.02
C GLY A 120 4.32 -13.30 3.99
N GLY A 121 5.09 -13.90 3.10
CA GLY A 121 6.50 -13.60 2.91
C GLY A 121 7.40 -13.99 4.09
N SER A 122 8.65 -13.56 4.03
CA SER A 122 9.66 -13.79 5.06
C SER A 122 9.96 -12.50 5.82
N PRO A 123 10.04 -12.51 7.17
CA PRO A 123 10.39 -11.33 7.96
C PRO A 123 11.71 -10.67 7.50
N ALA A 124 12.70 -11.47 7.12
CA ALA A 124 14.00 -10.99 6.65
C ALA A 124 13.95 -10.23 5.30
N ARG A 125 12.86 -10.33 4.56
CA ARG A 125 12.66 -9.67 3.27
C ARG A 125 11.69 -8.49 3.34
N MET A 126 11.07 -8.26 4.52
CA MET A 126 10.20 -7.08 4.69
C MET A 126 11.01 -5.80 4.68
N PRO A 127 10.55 -4.77 3.93
CA PRO A 127 11.18 -3.46 3.94
C PRO A 127 11.18 -2.82 5.33
N GLY A 128 12.26 -2.12 5.68
CA GLY A 128 12.46 -1.55 7.02
C GLY A 128 11.52 -0.38 7.37
N ASP A 129 10.89 0.23 6.38
CA ASP A 129 9.89 1.30 6.54
C ASP A 129 8.47 0.78 6.86
N LEU A 130 8.20 -0.51 6.64
CA LEU A 130 6.89 -1.11 6.88
C LEU A 130 6.38 -0.92 8.33
N PRO A 131 7.18 -1.18 9.40
CA PRO A 131 6.73 -0.96 10.77
C PRO A 131 6.29 0.49 11.05
N ALA A 132 7.02 1.47 10.52
CA ALA A 132 6.68 2.88 10.67
C ALA A 132 5.35 3.24 9.99
N LEU A 133 5.12 2.76 8.77
CA LEU A 133 3.88 2.94 8.04
C LEU A 133 2.69 2.30 8.79
N LEU A 134 2.84 1.06 9.25
CA LEU A 134 1.78 0.36 10.00
C LEU A 134 1.48 1.06 11.33
N HIS A 135 2.52 1.48 12.06
CA HIS A 135 2.34 2.20 13.32
C HIS A 135 1.60 3.54 13.11
N ARG A 136 1.84 4.19 12.01
CA ARG A 136 1.16 5.44 11.64
C ARG A 136 -0.30 5.22 11.22
N CYS A 137 -0.65 4.07 10.66
CA CYS A 137 -2.04 3.67 10.38
C CYS A 137 -2.86 3.50 11.67
N GLY A 138 -2.25 2.97 12.73
CA GLY A 138 -2.92 2.73 14.01
C GLY A 138 -2.17 1.73 14.88
N PRO A 139 -2.75 1.32 16.02
CA PRO A 139 -2.19 0.26 16.85
C PRO A 139 -2.00 -1.02 16.04
N TYR A 140 -0.78 -1.56 16.02
CA TYR A 140 -0.49 -2.77 15.26
C TYR A 140 0.34 -3.76 16.08
N VAL A 141 0.26 -5.02 15.69
CA VAL A 141 1.02 -6.14 16.28
C VAL A 141 1.67 -6.93 15.15
N THR A 142 2.94 -7.26 15.32
CA THR A 142 3.66 -8.19 14.44
C THR A 142 3.75 -9.55 15.14
N ALA A 143 3.30 -10.60 14.46
CA ALA A 143 3.45 -11.96 14.98
C ALA A 143 4.87 -12.49 14.69
N ALA A 144 5.45 -13.17 15.67
CA ALA A 144 6.68 -13.92 15.49
C ALA A 144 6.41 -15.23 14.73
N GLY A 145 7.36 -15.65 13.87
CA GLY A 145 7.25 -16.92 13.15
C GLY A 145 8.07 -16.94 11.86
N ALA A 146 7.98 -18.06 11.15
CA ALA A 146 8.66 -18.25 9.86
C ALA A 146 8.07 -17.38 8.73
N ARG A 147 6.85 -16.86 8.91
CA ARG A 147 6.17 -15.96 7.98
C ARG A 147 5.90 -14.63 8.67
N TYR A 148 5.97 -13.54 7.91
CA TYR A 148 5.54 -12.24 8.39
C TYR A 148 4.02 -12.23 8.57
N ALA A 149 3.57 -11.68 9.69
CA ALA A 149 2.16 -11.41 9.95
C ALA A 149 2.04 -10.13 10.78
N ALA A 150 1.18 -9.22 10.35
CA ALA A 150 0.87 -8.01 11.07
C ALA A 150 -0.63 -7.74 11.03
N ALA A 151 -1.14 -7.13 12.09
CA ALA A 151 -2.51 -6.66 12.17
C ALA A 151 -2.54 -5.22 12.66
N VAL A 152 -3.23 -4.34 11.96
CA VAL A 152 -3.42 -2.94 12.35
C VAL A 152 -4.91 -2.65 12.53
N ARG A 153 -5.24 -1.95 13.60
CA ARG A 153 -6.61 -1.53 13.89
C ARG A 153 -6.83 -0.12 13.32
N LEU A 154 -7.84 0.01 12.45
CA LEU A 154 -8.25 1.25 11.81
C LEU A 154 -9.57 1.71 12.42
N ALA A 155 -9.63 2.91 12.98
CA ALA A 155 -10.86 3.48 13.52
C ALA A 155 -11.84 3.77 12.39
N LEU A 156 -13.10 3.34 12.54
CA LEU A 156 -14.16 3.66 11.60
C LEU A 156 -14.71 5.07 11.86
N SER A 157 -15.11 5.74 10.80
CA SER A 157 -15.61 7.10 10.82
C SER A 157 -16.82 7.23 9.90
N PRO A 158 -17.95 6.63 10.27
CA PRO A 158 -19.16 6.55 9.41
C PRO A 158 -19.82 7.90 9.13
N THR A 159 -19.45 8.93 9.89
CA THR A 159 -20.00 10.29 9.72
C THR A 159 -19.22 11.15 8.73
N LEU A 160 -18.01 10.73 8.33
CA LEU A 160 -17.24 11.46 7.34
C LEU A 160 -17.71 11.15 5.92
N PRO A 161 -17.67 12.14 5.01
CA PRO A 161 -17.95 11.89 3.60
C PRO A 161 -16.92 10.92 3.02
N LEU A 162 -17.37 10.02 2.13
CA LEU A 162 -16.49 9.06 1.48
C LEU A 162 -15.73 9.69 0.32
N THR A 163 -14.48 9.36 0.20
CA THR A 163 -13.69 9.58 -1.03
C THR A 163 -13.94 8.40 -1.97
N PRO A 164 -14.23 8.64 -3.26
CA PRO A 164 -14.35 7.56 -4.23
C PRO A 164 -13.10 6.65 -4.24
N PRO A 165 -13.27 5.31 -4.34
CA PRO A 165 -12.14 4.41 -4.48
C PRO A 165 -11.41 4.67 -5.80
N PRO A 166 -10.12 4.32 -5.90
CA PRO A 166 -9.40 4.41 -7.16
C PRO A 166 -9.93 3.37 -8.15
N ASP A 167 -9.80 3.67 -9.44
CA ASP A 167 -10.01 2.69 -10.48
C ASP A 167 -8.76 1.81 -10.62
N ALA A 168 -8.93 0.48 -10.58
CA ALA A 168 -7.83 -0.48 -10.67
C ALA A 168 -7.08 -0.38 -12.01
N ASP A 169 -7.80 -0.21 -13.11
CA ASP A 169 -7.19 -0.08 -14.44
C ASP A 169 -6.38 1.21 -14.55
N ALA A 170 -6.89 2.32 -14.02
CA ALA A 170 -6.15 3.57 -13.96
C ALA A 170 -4.88 3.44 -13.11
N LEU A 171 -4.92 2.67 -12.02
CA LEU A 171 -3.72 2.39 -11.21
C LEU A 171 -2.68 1.55 -11.95
N VAL A 172 -3.09 0.67 -12.84
CA VAL A 172 -2.17 -0.14 -13.68
C VAL A 172 -1.58 0.69 -14.80
N LEU A 173 -2.39 1.53 -15.46
CA LEU A 173 -1.97 2.31 -16.62
C LEU A 173 -1.09 3.51 -16.26
N ASP A 174 -1.31 4.14 -15.12
CA ASP A 174 -0.50 5.28 -14.67
C ASP A 174 0.88 4.82 -14.20
N ARG A 175 1.91 5.16 -14.98
CA ARG A 175 3.32 4.88 -14.70
C ARG A 175 3.77 5.37 -13.31
N TYR A 176 3.16 6.40 -12.78
CA TYR A 176 3.51 7.01 -11.50
C TYR A 176 2.52 6.70 -10.38
N SER A 177 1.58 5.81 -10.63
CA SER A 177 0.66 5.32 -9.59
C SER A 177 1.41 4.65 -8.44
N PRO A 178 0.89 4.69 -7.20
CA PRO A 178 1.51 4.01 -6.08
C PRO A 178 1.83 2.54 -6.34
N PRO A 179 0.93 1.69 -6.90
CA PRO A 179 1.26 0.30 -7.21
C PRO A 179 2.46 0.16 -8.16
N ARG A 180 2.50 0.91 -9.25
CA ARG A 180 3.63 0.89 -10.20
C ARG A 180 4.93 1.32 -9.52
N VAL A 181 4.92 2.39 -8.73
CA VAL A 181 6.11 2.92 -8.04
C VAL A 181 6.65 1.95 -6.99
N TYR A 182 5.77 1.34 -6.20
CA TYR A 182 6.21 0.40 -5.15
C TYR A 182 6.62 -0.96 -5.69
N LEU A 183 5.96 -1.43 -6.76
CA LEU A 183 6.15 -2.78 -7.32
C LEU A 183 6.95 -2.80 -8.62
N GLN A 184 7.57 -1.68 -9.03
CA GLN A 184 8.30 -1.54 -10.31
C GLN A 184 9.22 -2.72 -10.62
N GLU A 185 9.98 -3.20 -9.65
CA GLU A 185 10.94 -4.29 -9.81
C GLU A 185 10.27 -5.65 -10.15
N PHE A 186 8.95 -5.72 -10.07
CA PHE A 186 8.13 -6.90 -10.34
C PHE A 186 7.12 -6.68 -11.47
N CYS A 187 7.05 -5.49 -12.03
CA CYS A 187 6.19 -5.26 -13.18
C CYS A 187 6.74 -5.99 -14.39
N VAL A 188 5.85 -6.65 -15.12
CA VAL A 188 6.20 -7.14 -16.47
C VAL A 188 6.44 -5.89 -17.32
N GLU A 189 7.65 -5.73 -17.86
CA GLU A 189 7.90 -4.68 -18.84
C GLU A 189 7.03 -4.99 -20.06
N ASP A 190 6.21 -4.03 -20.48
CA ASP A 190 5.54 -4.11 -21.77
C ASP A 190 6.66 -4.17 -22.81
N VAL A 191 6.88 -5.35 -23.38
CA VAL A 191 7.80 -5.53 -24.50
C VAL A 191 7.16 -4.80 -25.68
N GLU A 192 7.68 -3.58 -25.97
CA GLU A 192 7.36 -2.85 -27.20
C GLU A 192 7.78 -3.63 -28.44
#